data_10c275a761fc6dae0da77d012db60f51
#
_entry.id   10c275a761fc6dae0da77d012db60f51
#
_cell.length_a   1.000
_cell.length_b   1.000
_cell.length_c   1.000
_cell.angle_alpha   90.00
_cell.angle_beta   90.00
_cell.angle_gamma   90.00
#
_symmetry.space_group_name_H-M   'P 1'
#
loop_
_entity.id
_entity.type
_entity.pdbx_description
1 polymer ?
#
loop_
_entity_poly.entity_id
_entity_poly.type
_entity_poly.pdbx_seq_one_letter_code
_entity_poly.pdbx_strand_id
1 'polypeptide(L)'
;MRFNVKKRIHFLFICILSVLTFSCSAQSFDASIRTIHVVDSDNIAFAGSGGFIGYTSNGGETWDTTRWAVKTPEDSIIHPSFRSCYIVEDKILAVGISAPGFIIRAPLIDLNSSTVVHADYDERTFWDSMQFWDSNNGIVMGDPTGDCLSIYITNNSGGDWQRVECSNLPPTLKGEAAFAASNGNISCVGSHAWIATGGGASRVFHTADQGLTWEVTNTPLIQGGTMTGAFAIAFKNEKEGIMIGGDWDNQKRNVGNLAYTSDGGENWILRSEGAGPGYRSCIIWRPNHKSECIAIGSKGIDRSIDNGLNWEHVSDDSYYTGRFTPDGTTLWLAGHHKIAKTIWPIVSDSKSTREK
;
A
#
# COMPACT_ATOMS: atom_id res chain seq x y z
N MET A 1 -6.99 12.26 78.67
CA MET A 1 -7.65 12.49 77.36
C MET A 1 -6.56 12.71 76.30
N ARG A 2 -6.24 11.74 75.49
CA ARG A 2 -5.24 11.89 74.41
C ARG A 2 -6.01 11.84 73.09
N PHE A 3 -6.03 12.94 72.34
CA PHE A 3 -6.57 12.99 70.99
C PHE A 3 -5.51 12.54 69.98
N ASN A 4 -5.81 11.43 69.27
CA ASN A 4 -5.00 10.91 68.17
C ASN A 4 -5.54 11.55 66.85
N VAL A 5 -4.76 12.46 66.24
CA VAL A 5 -5.06 13.02 64.91
C VAL A 5 -4.38 12.14 63.87
N LYS A 6 -5.17 11.31 63.15
CA LYS A 6 -4.71 10.57 61.94
C LYS A 6 -4.61 11.55 60.78
N LYS A 7 -3.39 11.91 60.37
CA LYS A 7 -3.12 12.57 59.08
C LYS A 7 -3.43 11.61 57.91
N ARG A 8 -4.46 11.87 57.11
CA ARG A 8 -4.68 11.24 55.83
C ARG A 8 -3.78 11.91 54.80
N ILE A 9 -2.77 11.18 54.30
CA ILE A 9 -1.95 11.57 53.16
C ILE A 9 -2.76 11.20 51.91
N HIS A 10 -3.23 12.22 51.14
CA HIS A 10 -3.81 12.02 49.82
C HIS A 10 -2.66 11.93 48.82
N PHE A 11 -2.41 10.73 48.29
CA PHE A 11 -1.56 10.58 47.14
C PHE A 11 -2.34 11.07 45.89
N LEU A 12 -1.94 12.22 45.38
CA LEU A 12 -2.44 12.74 44.09
C LEU A 12 -1.71 11.96 42.98
N PHE A 13 -2.38 10.98 42.38
CA PHE A 13 -1.89 10.33 41.17
C PHE A 13 -2.02 11.35 40.02
N ILE A 14 -0.91 11.98 39.65
CA ILE A 14 -0.82 12.75 38.42
C ILE A 14 -0.63 11.71 37.30
N CYS A 15 -1.72 11.37 36.60
CA CYS A 15 -1.64 10.71 35.30
C CYS A 15 -1.00 11.69 34.31
N ILE A 16 0.29 11.53 34.03
CA ILE A 16 0.93 12.19 32.91
C ILE A 16 0.41 11.51 31.65
N LEU A 17 -0.62 12.10 31.05
CA LEU A 17 -1.07 11.75 29.70
C LEU A 17 0.02 12.24 28.75
N SER A 18 0.90 11.36 28.30
CA SER A 18 1.83 11.66 27.22
C SER A 18 1.02 11.81 25.93
N VAL A 19 0.71 13.04 25.58
CA VAL A 19 0.15 13.37 24.27
C VAL A 19 1.25 13.12 23.24
N LEU A 20 1.15 12.02 22.53
CA LEU A 20 1.99 11.73 21.37
C LEU A 20 1.63 12.78 20.29
N THR A 21 2.46 13.78 20.11
CA THR A 21 2.30 14.73 19.02
C THR A 21 2.79 14.09 17.73
N PHE A 22 1.86 13.78 16.83
CA PHE A 22 2.16 13.39 15.46
C PHE A 22 2.68 14.63 14.74
N SER A 23 4.00 14.73 14.53
CA SER A 23 4.62 15.82 13.80
C SER A 23 5.05 15.33 12.43
N CYS A 24 4.45 15.88 11.39
CA CYS A 24 4.67 15.51 10.00
C CYS A 24 5.28 16.67 9.22
N SER A 25 6.45 16.48 8.62
CA SER A 25 7.03 17.44 7.68
C SER A 25 6.50 17.15 6.29
N ALA A 26 5.66 18.05 5.76
CA ALA A 26 5.02 17.89 4.46
C ALA A 26 5.63 18.81 3.40
N GLN A 27 5.78 18.28 2.17
CA GLN A 27 6.18 19.02 0.97
C GLN A 27 5.05 18.96 -0.07
N SER A 28 4.82 20.07 -0.78
CA SER A 28 3.77 20.17 -1.79
C SER A 28 4.29 19.89 -3.19
N PHE A 29 3.49 19.11 -3.94
CA PHE A 29 3.72 18.79 -5.35
C PHE A 29 2.43 18.95 -6.14
N ASP A 30 2.51 19.44 -7.37
CA ASP A 30 1.33 19.60 -8.23
C ASP A 30 0.91 18.28 -8.89
N ALA A 31 0.60 17.28 -8.08
CA ALA A 31 0.13 15.95 -8.53
C ALA A 31 -0.65 15.22 -7.44
N SER A 32 -1.60 14.40 -7.84
CA SER A 32 -2.21 13.39 -6.97
C SER A 32 -1.28 12.19 -6.89
N ILE A 33 -0.63 11.99 -5.72
CA ILE A 33 0.42 10.98 -5.54
C ILE A 33 -0.17 9.79 -4.79
N ARG A 34 -0.26 8.63 -5.48
CA ARG A 34 -0.87 7.40 -4.93
C ARG A 34 0.10 6.26 -4.76
N THR A 35 1.37 6.49 -5.09
CA THR A 35 2.43 5.51 -4.92
C THR A 35 3.70 6.18 -4.44
N ILE A 36 4.37 5.51 -3.53
CA ILE A 36 5.68 5.87 -3.01
C ILE A 36 6.47 4.58 -2.81
N HIS A 37 7.74 4.58 -3.19
CA HIS A 37 8.67 3.49 -2.95
C HIS A 37 9.83 4.01 -2.10
N VAL A 38 10.10 3.33 -1.00
CA VAL A 38 11.13 3.67 -0.02
C VAL A 38 12.16 2.55 -0.01
N VAL A 39 13.36 2.83 -0.50
CA VAL A 39 14.47 1.86 -0.50
C VAL A 39 15.19 1.88 0.85
N ASP A 40 15.50 3.08 1.32
CA ASP A 40 16.16 3.33 2.61
C ASP A 40 15.79 4.74 3.14
N SER A 41 16.57 5.30 4.08
CA SER A 41 16.35 6.64 4.65
C SER A 41 16.52 7.78 3.64
N ASP A 42 17.34 7.58 2.61
CA ASP A 42 17.79 8.59 1.68
C ASP A 42 17.14 8.45 0.29
N ASN A 43 16.89 7.21 -0.14
CA ASN A 43 16.44 6.88 -1.48
C ASN A 43 14.93 6.59 -1.52
N ILE A 44 14.16 7.56 -1.98
CA ILE A 44 12.71 7.49 -2.07
C ILE A 44 12.25 7.97 -3.45
N ALA A 45 11.32 7.24 -4.05
CA ALA A 45 10.66 7.65 -5.28
C ALA A 45 9.15 7.72 -5.10
N PHE A 46 8.51 8.55 -5.90
CA PHE A 46 7.06 8.60 -6.03
C PHE A 46 6.63 8.83 -7.47
N ALA A 47 5.39 8.48 -7.76
CA ALA A 47 4.77 8.83 -9.03
C ALA A 47 3.30 9.23 -8.82
N GLY A 48 2.77 10.05 -9.75
CA GLY A 48 1.45 10.65 -9.59
C GLY A 48 0.77 11.00 -10.91
N SER A 49 -0.32 11.74 -10.79
CA SER A 49 -1.11 12.19 -11.94
C SER A 49 -0.34 13.16 -12.85
N GLY A 50 -0.72 13.19 -14.14
CA GLY A 50 -0.13 14.11 -15.11
C GLY A 50 1.34 13.79 -15.44
N GLY A 51 1.71 12.52 -15.44
CA GLY A 51 3.05 12.05 -15.77
C GLY A 51 4.11 12.38 -14.71
N PHE A 52 3.72 12.79 -13.50
CA PHE A 52 4.64 13.31 -12.51
C PHE A 52 5.40 12.19 -11.81
N ILE A 53 6.74 12.31 -11.79
CA ILE A 53 7.67 11.40 -11.13
C ILE A 53 8.64 12.24 -10.31
N GLY A 54 8.98 11.78 -9.12
CA GLY A 54 10.00 12.39 -8.28
C GLY A 54 10.88 11.35 -7.59
N TYR A 55 12.14 11.73 -7.39
CA TYR A 55 13.14 10.96 -6.69
C TYR A 55 13.97 11.86 -5.78
N THR A 56 14.35 11.35 -4.62
CA THR A 56 15.33 11.96 -3.72
C THR A 56 16.40 10.93 -3.35
N SER A 57 17.63 11.39 -3.20
CA SER A 57 18.78 10.62 -2.71
C SER A 57 19.33 11.17 -1.39
N ASN A 58 18.59 12.06 -0.73
CA ASN A 58 18.99 12.70 0.53
C ASN A 58 17.83 12.81 1.53
N GLY A 59 16.94 11.81 1.54
CA GLY A 59 15.85 11.73 2.52
C GLY A 59 14.81 12.83 2.37
N GLY A 60 14.62 13.37 1.16
CA GLY A 60 13.62 14.39 0.86
C GLY A 60 14.05 15.81 1.21
N GLU A 61 15.32 16.10 1.42
CA GLU A 61 15.83 17.47 1.52
C GLU A 61 15.67 18.18 0.18
N THR A 62 16.00 17.48 -0.91
CA THR A 62 15.77 17.91 -2.29
C THR A 62 15.15 16.79 -3.12
N TRP A 63 14.45 17.15 -4.20
CA TRP A 63 13.80 16.23 -5.10
C TRP A 63 14.12 16.56 -6.55
N ASP A 64 14.58 15.57 -7.28
CA ASP A 64 14.58 15.60 -8.74
C ASP A 64 13.20 15.20 -9.22
N THR A 65 12.60 16.01 -10.10
CA THR A 65 11.23 15.77 -10.58
C THR A 65 11.11 15.97 -12.08
N THR A 66 10.23 15.21 -12.72
CA THR A 66 9.89 15.39 -14.13
C THR A 66 8.40 15.15 -14.36
N ARG A 67 7.89 15.70 -15.48
CA ARG A 67 6.57 15.35 -16.03
C ARG A 67 6.76 14.60 -17.33
N TRP A 68 6.55 13.31 -17.26
CA TRP A 68 6.69 12.46 -18.39
C TRP A 68 5.46 12.55 -19.30
N ALA A 69 5.70 12.53 -20.60
CA ALA A 69 4.67 12.53 -21.63
C ALA A 69 5.04 11.57 -22.74
N VAL A 70 4.06 10.92 -23.31
CA VAL A 70 4.23 10.08 -24.49
C VAL A 70 3.50 10.69 -25.66
N LYS A 71 4.14 10.64 -26.84
CA LYS A 71 3.52 10.95 -28.11
C LYS A 71 2.92 9.67 -28.68
N THR A 72 1.61 9.67 -28.89
CA THR A 72 0.90 8.52 -29.48
C THR A 72 1.14 8.45 -31.00
N PRO A 73 0.84 7.32 -31.63
CA PRO A 73 0.90 7.19 -33.09
C PRO A 73 0.04 8.24 -33.85
N GLU A 74 -1.04 8.72 -33.20
CA GLU A 74 -1.95 9.76 -33.77
C GLU A 74 -1.45 11.18 -33.46
N ASP A 75 -0.19 11.36 -33.08
CA ASP A 75 0.44 12.65 -32.83
C ASP A 75 -0.06 13.39 -31.56
N SER A 76 -0.87 12.73 -30.72
CA SER A 76 -1.38 13.27 -29.47
C SER A 76 -0.34 13.13 -28.35
N ILE A 77 -0.32 14.09 -27.40
CA ILE A 77 0.53 14.02 -26.21
C ILE A 77 -0.32 13.55 -25.04
N ILE A 78 0.08 12.45 -24.40
CA ILE A 78 -0.55 11.89 -23.21
C ILE A 78 0.38 12.05 -22.02
N HIS A 79 -0.15 12.55 -20.91
CA HIS A 79 0.48 12.55 -19.60
C HIS A 79 -0.18 11.47 -18.74
N PRO A 80 0.39 10.27 -18.56
CA PRO A 80 -0.23 9.19 -17.82
C PRO A 80 -0.49 9.56 -16.37
N SER A 81 -1.55 8.99 -15.79
CA SER A 81 -1.72 9.01 -14.34
C SER A 81 -1.03 7.78 -13.76
N PHE A 82 0.14 7.97 -13.16
CA PHE A 82 0.86 6.89 -12.54
C PHE A 82 0.23 6.49 -11.21
N ARG A 83 0.07 5.19 -11.01
CA ARG A 83 -0.50 4.60 -9.78
C ARG A 83 0.45 3.64 -9.09
N SER A 84 1.51 3.26 -9.78
CA SER A 84 2.55 2.41 -9.21
C SER A 84 3.93 2.91 -9.61
N CYS A 85 4.88 2.83 -8.69
CA CYS A 85 6.30 3.02 -8.98
C CYS A 85 7.15 2.09 -8.12
N TYR A 86 8.32 1.76 -8.64
CA TYR A 86 9.30 0.93 -7.95
C TYR A 86 10.72 1.31 -8.38
N ILE A 87 11.65 1.34 -7.43
CA ILE A 87 13.07 1.50 -7.72
C ILE A 87 13.67 0.11 -7.85
N VAL A 88 14.29 -0.16 -9.00
CA VAL A 88 15.05 -1.38 -9.27
C VAL A 88 16.45 -0.96 -9.69
N GLU A 89 17.46 -1.35 -8.93
CA GLU A 89 18.85 -0.95 -9.14
C GLU A 89 18.98 0.59 -9.17
N ASP A 90 19.45 1.14 -10.30
CA ASP A 90 19.64 2.57 -10.56
C ASP A 90 18.49 3.20 -11.37
N LYS A 91 17.32 2.59 -11.40
CA LYS A 91 16.17 3.02 -12.23
C LYS A 91 14.89 3.05 -11.43
N ILE A 92 14.02 3.99 -11.78
CA ILE A 92 12.61 3.99 -11.38
C ILE A 92 11.77 3.45 -12.52
N LEU A 93 10.86 2.52 -12.19
CA LEU A 93 9.75 2.15 -13.07
C LEU A 93 8.48 2.82 -12.57
N ALA A 94 7.61 3.24 -13.51
CA ALA A 94 6.29 3.76 -13.18
C ALA A 94 5.25 3.20 -14.14
N VAL A 95 4.05 2.92 -13.60
CA VAL A 95 2.93 2.29 -14.33
C VAL A 95 1.76 3.26 -14.39
N GLY A 96 1.33 3.56 -15.62
CA GLY A 96 0.12 4.34 -15.91
C GLY A 96 -1.13 3.46 -15.87
N ILE A 97 -2.21 3.98 -15.28
CA ILE A 97 -3.41 3.18 -14.99
C ILE A 97 -4.31 2.90 -16.19
N SER A 98 -4.45 3.83 -17.13
CA SER A 98 -5.52 3.77 -18.14
C SER A 98 -4.99 3.60 -19.55
N ALA A 99 -5.87 3.16 -20.45
CA ALA A 99 -5.59 2.99 -21.87
C ALA A 99 -5.22 4.31 -22.56
N PRO A 100 -4.13 4.34 -23.35
CA PRO A 100 -3.14 3.28 -23.43
C PRO A 100 -2.32 3.15 -22.12
N GLY A 101 -2.11 1.90 -21.68
CA GLY A 101 -1.27 1.60 -20.53
C GLY A 101 0.21 1.70 -20.87
N PHE A 102 1.00 2.34 -20.00
CA PHE A 102 2.44 2.45 -20.19
C PHE A 102 3.19 2.01 -18.94
N ILE A 103 4.24 1.22 -19.16
CA ILE A 103 5.30 1.02 -18.16
C ILE A 103 6.51 1.78 -18.68
N ILE A 104 6.95 2.76 -17.91
CA ILE A 104 8.16 3.53 -18.22
C ILE A 104 9.28 3.14 -17.30
N ARG A 105 10.52 3.33 -17.78
CA ARG A 105 11.75 3.17 -17.01
C ARG A 105 12.62 4.42 -17.16
N ALA A 106 13.00 5.03 -16.05
CA ALA A 106 13.84 6.21 -15.99
C ALA A 106 15.10 5.94 -15.17
N PRO A 107 16.31 6.31 -15.64
CA PRO A 107 17.50 6.31 -14.81
C PRO A 107 17.36 7.30 -13.64
N LEU A 108 17.79 6.92 -12.43
CA LEU A 108 17.71 7.82 -11.26
C LEU A 108 18.61 9.06 -11.43
N ILE A 109 19.68 8.94 -12.22
CA ILE A 109 20.60 10.05 -12.51
C ILE A 109 20.01 11.12 -13.43
N ASP A 110 19.02 10.75 -14.27
CA ASP A 110 18.32 11.66 -15.18
C ASP A 110 16.91 11.13 -15.49
N LEU A 111 15.92 11.59 -14.76
CA LEU A 111 14.54 11.19 -14.94
C LEU A 111 13.95 11.59 -16.30
N ASN A 112 14.57 12.55 -17.01
CA ASN A 112 14.11 12.98 -18.34
C ASN A 112 14.49 11.99 -19.44
N SER A 113 15.50 11.15 -19.21
CA SER A 113 15.93 10.08 -20.13
C SER A 113 15.06 8.82 -20.01
N SER A 114 13.77 8.98 -19.71
CA SER A 114 12.82 7.88 -19.57
C SER A 114 12.49 7.21 -20.90
N THR A 115 12.27 5.90 -20.86
CA THR A 115 11.85 5.08 -22.01
C THR A 115 10.61 4.28 -21.69
N VAL A 116 9.75 4.05 -22.70
CA VAL A 116 8.67 3.07 -22.61
C VAL A 116 9.27 1.67 -22.73
N VAL A 117 9.05 0.82 -21.75
CA VAL A 117 9.49 -0.59 -21.75
C VAL A 117 8.35 -1.55 -22.06
N HIS A 118 7.10 -1.10 -21.87
CA HIS A 118 5.92 -1.83 -22.28
C HIS A 118 4.76 -0.88 -22.53
N ALA A 119 3.91 -1.17 -23.53
CA ALA A 119 2.69 -0.44 -23.82
C ALA A 119 1.57 -1.40 -24.18
N ASP A 120 0.37 -1.15 -23.67
CA ASP A 120 -0.85 -1.87 -24.02
C ASP A 120 -1.91 -0.87 -24.48
N TYR A 121 -2.40 -1.07 -25.70
CA TYR A 121 -3.37 -0.20 -26.39
C TYR A 121 -4.80 -0.76 -26.35
N ASP A 122 -5.06 -1.85 -25.62
CA ASP A 122 -6.44 -2.32 -25.38
C ASP A 122 -7.21 -1.23 -24.61
N GLU A 123 -8.35 -0.80 -25.11
CA GLU A 123 -9.17 0.25 -24.49
C GLU A 123 -9.65 -0.10 -23.07
N ARG A 124 -9.63 -1.38 -22.71
CA ARG A 124 -9.98 -1.89 -21.38
C ARG A 124 -8.81 -1.90 -20.42
N THR A 125 -7.59 -1.59 -20.89
CA THR A 125 -6.39 -1.62 -20.04
C THR A 125 -6.55 -0.67 -18.86
N PHE A 126 -6.43 -1.24 -17.66
CA PHE A 126 -6.40 -0.52 -16.41
C PHE A 126 -5.46 -1.26 -15.43
N TRP A 127 -4.26 -0.72 -15.21
CA TRP A 127 -3.24 -1.34 -14.37
C TRP A 127 -3.20 -0.69 -12.98
N ASP A 128 -3.32 -1.51 -11.94
CA ASP A 128 -3.51 -1.06 -10.57
C ASP A 128 -2.21 -0.94 -9.79
N SER A 129 -1.36 -1.97 -9.88
CA SER A 129 -0.19 -2.09 -9.01
C SER A 129 0.98 -2.78 -9.67
N MET A 130 2.18 -2.46 -9.16
CA MET A 130 3.45 -3.12 -9.49
C MET A 130 4.21 -3.41 -8.20
N GLN A 131 4.79 -4.62 -8.13
CA GLN A 131 5.72 -5.02 -7.07
C GLN A 131 6.84 -5.87 -7.66
N PHE A 132 7.91 -6.04 -6.91
CA PHE A 132 9.01 -6.92 -7.25
C PHE A 132 9.24 -7.93 -6.13
N TRP A 133 9.55 -9.19 -6.50
CA TRP A 133 9.98 -10.22 -5.57
C TRP A 133 11.46 -10.05 -5.22
N ASP A 134 12.25 -9.64 -6.22
CA ASP A 134 13.68 -9.38 -6.12
C ASP A 134 14.11 -8.34 -7.17
N SER A 135 15.40 -8.09 -7.35
CA SER A 135 15.89 -7.11 -8.31
C SER A 135 15.63 -7.46 -9.78
N ASN A 136 15.33 -8.72 -10.12
CA ASN A 136 15.10 -9.17 -11.49
C ASN A 136 13.63 -9.42 -11.79
N ASN A 137 12.91 -10.01 -10.81
CA ASN A 137 11.58 -10.56 -11.00
C ASN A 137 10.52 -9.64 -10.42
N GLY A 138 9.59 -9.20 -11.25
CA GLY A 138 8.53 -8.29 -10.87
C GLY A 138 7.20 -8.61 -11.53
N ILE A 139 6.13 -8.03 -10.99
CA ILE A 139 4.76 -8.22 -11.42
C ILE A 139 4.03 -6.88 -11.53
N VAL A 140 3.30 -6.71 -12.64
CA VAL A 140 2.25 -5.70 -12.80
C VAL A 140 0.92 -6.42 -12.89
N MET A 141 -0.08 -5.90 -12.20
CA MET A 141 -1.43 -6.42 -12.23
C MET A 141 -2.44 -5.31 -12.46
N GLY A 142 -3.56 -5.68 -13.05
CA GLY A 142 -4.66 -4.77 -13.34
C GLY A 142 -5.99 -5.48 -13.55
N ASP A 143 -7.01 -4.68 -13.82
CA ASP A 143 -8.37 -5.12 -14.05
C ASP A 143 -8.50 -6.16 -15.16
N PRO A 144 -9.54 -6.98 -15.13
CA PRO A 144 -9.81 -7.96 -16.17
C PRO A 144 -10.03 -7.30 -17.53
N THR A 145 -9.24 -7.69 -18.54
CA THR A 145 -9.49 -7.34 -19.95
C THR A 145 -10.19 -8.46 -20.72
N GLY A 146 -10.59 -9.52 -20.04
CA GLY A 146 -11.33 -10.70 -20.48
C GLY A 146 -11.85 -11.44 -19.27
N ASP A 147 -11.67 -12.76 -19.24
CA ASP A 147 -12.14 -13.61 -18.14
C ASP A 147 -11.12 -13.76 -16.99
N CYS A 148 -9.98 -13.07 -17.05
CA CYS A 148 -8.91 -13.12 -16.03
C CYS A 148 -8.35 -11.72 -15.76
N LEU A 149 -7.65 -11.57 -14.62
CA LEU A 149 -6.87 -10.37 -14.33
C LEU A 149 -5.80 -10.13 -15.41
N SER A 150 -5.48 -8.86 -15.64
CA SER A 150 -4.34 -8.46 -16.48
C SER A 150 -3.06 -8.56 -15.66
N ILE A 151 -2.27 -9.63 -15.83
CA ILE A 151 -1.02 -9.85 -15.10
C ILE A 151 0.14 -9.89 -16.11
N TYR A 152 1.19 -9.14 -15.81
CA TYR A 152 2.44 -9.10 -16.56
C TYR A 152 3.61 -9.38 -15.63
N ILE A 153 4.56 -10.20 -16.09
CA ILE A 153 5.76 -10.59 -15.35
C ILE A 153 7.00 -10.10 -16.11
N THR A 154 7.98 -9.63 -15.37
CA THR A 154 9.33 -9.37 -15.84
C THR A 154 10.31 -10.29 -15.11
N ASN A 155 11.40 -10.69 -15.80
CA ASN A 155 12.52 -11.42 -15.22
C ASN A 155 13.89 -10.80 -15.54
N ASN A 156 13.88 -9.51 -15.90
CA ASN A 156 15.07 -8.75 -16.28
C ASN A 156 15.01 -7.30 -15.79
N SER A 157 14.65 -7.12 -14.51
CA SER A 157 14.61 -5.81 -13.83
C SER A 157 13.66 -4.81 -14.50
N GLY A 158 12.55 -5.30 -15.08
CA GLY A 158 11.56 -4.47 -15.79
C GLY A 158 12.01 -3.99 -17.16
N GLY A 159 12.98 -4.66 -17.78
CA GLY A 159 13.44 -4.36 -19.15
C GLY A 159 12.40 -4.66 -20.21
N ASP A 160 11.67 -5.75 -20.02
CA ASP A 160 10.46 -6.12 -20.78
C ASP A 160 9.44 -6.82 -19.86
N TRP A 161 8.21 -6.96 -20.36
CA TRP A 161 7.09 -7.52 -19.60
C TRP A 161 6.28 -8.46 -20.47
N GLN A 162 5.97 -9.62 -19.94
CA GLN A 162 5.21 -10.66 -20.63
C GLN A 162 3.88 -10.89 -19.93
N ARG A 163 2.79 -10.87 -20.69
CA ARG A 163 1.46 -11.15 -20.17
C ARG A 163 1.34 -12.62 -19.80
N VAL A 164 0.77 -12.88 -18.63
CA VAL A 164 0.38 -14.24 -18.24
C VAL A 164 -0.90 -14.60 -18.99
N GLU A 165 -0.88 -15.76 -19.67
CA GLU A 165 -2.04 -16.25 -20.41
C GLU A 165 -3.23 -16.54 -19.48
N CYS A 166 -4.45 -16.17 -19.89
CA CYS A 166 -5.66 -16.41 -19.10
C CYS A 166 -5.89 -17.89 -18.74
N SER A 167 -5.42 -18.81 -19.59
CA SER A 167 -5.49 -20.25 -19.30
C SER A 167 -4.70 -20.69 -18.05
N ASN A 168 -3.74 -19.86 -17.62
CA ASN A 168 -2.90 -20.08 -16.45
C ASN A 168 -3.38 -19.32 -15.20
N LEU A 169 -4.48 -18.57 -15.33
CA LEU A 169 -5.04 -17.76 -14.24
C LEU A 169 -6.43 -18.26 -13.85
N PRO A 170 -6.79 -18.21 -12.55
CA PRO A 170 -8.17 -18.39 -12.15
C PRO A 170 -9.07 -17.34 -12.82
N PRO A 171 -10.28 -17.74 -13.27
CA PRO A 171 -11.20 -16.79 -13.89
C PRO A 171 -11.70 -15.76 -12.87
N THR A 172 -11.94 -14.55 -13.34
CA THR A 172 -12.60 -13.50 -12.56
C THR A 172 -14.12 -13.70 -12.55
N LEU A 173 -14.76 -13.17 -11.53
CA LEU A 173 -16.22 -13.18 -11.40
C LEU A 173 -16.81 -11.88 -11.96
N LYS A 174 -18.12 -11.90 -12.26
CA LYS A 174 -18.80 -10.74 -12.81
C LYS A 174 -18.67 -9.51 -11.92
N GLY A 175 -18.10 -8.43 -12.46
CA GLY A 175 -17.89 -7.16 -11.75
C GLY A 175 -16.77 -7.20 -10.72
N GLU A 176 -15.94 -8.24 -10.71
CA GLU A 176 -14.71 -8.28 -9.93
C GLU A 176 -13.63 -7.40 -10.60
N ALA A 177 -12.96 -6.58 -9.78
CA ALA A 177 -11.95 -5.63 -10.21
C ALA A 177 -10.90 -5.42 -9.11
N ALA A 178 -9.80 -4.77 -9.42
CA ALA A 178 -8.86 -4.27 -8.43
C ALA A 178 -9.05 -2.76 -8.23
N PHE A 179 -8.33 -2.17 -7.30
CA PHE A 179 -8.46 -0.75 -7.01
C PHE A 179 -7.10 -0.05 -6.95
N ALA A 180 -6.79 0.77 -7.94
CA ALA A 180 -5.55 1.56 -8.06
C ALA A 180 -5.49 2.71 -7.02
N ALA A 181 -5.71 2.41 -5.74
CA ALA A 181 -5.89 3.40 -4.69
C ALA A 181 -4.57 3.85 -4.05
N SER A 182 -3.60 2.94 -3.88
CA SER A 182 -2.40 3.17 -3.06
C SER A 182 -1.17 2.37 -3.46
N ASN A 183 -1.20 1.64 -4.60
CA ASN A 183 -0.22 0.59 -4.91
C ASN A 183 -0.13 -0.46 -3.77
N GLY A 184 -1.25 -0.76 -3.14
CA GLY A 184 -1.33 -1.61 -1.96
C GLY A 184 -2.23 -2.84 -2.13
N ASN A 185 -2.82 -3.07 -3.31
CA ASN A 185 -3.65 -4.24 -3.59
C ASN A 185 -2.85 -5.48 -4.01
N ILE A 186 -1.51 -5.40 -3.97
CA ILE A 186 -0.58 -6.52 -4.15
C ILE A 186 0.47 -6.52 -3.05
N SER A 187 0.86 -7.71 -2.58
CA SER A 187 1.95 -7.92 -1.62
C SER A 187 2.82 -9.06 -2.10
N CYS A 188 4.15 -8.84 -2.17
CA CYS A 188 5.15 -9.87 -2.51
C CYS A 188 6.03 -10.18 -1.29
N VAL A 189 6.24 -11.48 -0.99
CA VAL A 189 7.14 -11.97 0.06
C VAL A 189 7.77 -13.29 -0.38
N GLY A 190 9.09 -13.37 -0.39
CA GLY A 190 9.80 -14.54 -0.92
C GLY A 190 9.44 -14.76 -2.39
N SER A 191 8.97 -15.95 -2.77
CA SER A 191 8.44 -16.25 -4.10
C SER A 191 6.93 -16.03 -4.24
N HIS A 192 6.25 -15.64 -3.15
CA HIS A 192 4.81 -15.48 -3.10
C HIS A 192 4.38 -14.09 -3.56
N ALA A 193 3.18 -14.01 -4.17
CA ALA A 193 2.44 -12.77 -4.33
C ALA A 193 0.94 -12.99 -4.07
N TRP A 194 0.32 -12.05 -3.40
CA TRP A 194 -1.12 -12.02 -3.13
C TRP A 194 -1.71 -10.75 -3.73
N ILE A 195 -2.75 -10.91 -4.54
CA ILE A 195 -3.48 -9.83 -5.19
C ILE A 195 -4.89 -9.80 -4.62
N ALA A 196 -5.29 -8.69 -4.04
CA ALA A 196 -6.61 -8.49 -3.48
C ALA A 196 -7.53 -7.78 -4.46
N THR A 197 -8.75 -8.32 -4.63
CA THR A 197 -9.80 -7.79 -5.49
C THR A 197 -11.02 -7.33 -4.69
N GLY A 198 -11.91 -6.62 -5.36
CA GLY A 198 -13.18 -6.14 -4.84
C GLY A 198 -14.22 -5.99 -5.96
N GLY A 199 -15.21 -5.14 -5.74
CA GLY A 199 -16.31 -4.98 -6.68
C GLY A 199 -17.36 -6.08 -6.50
N GLY A 200 -17.70 -6.74 -7.59
CA GLY A 200 -18.68 -7.83 -7.61
C GLY A 200 -18.30 -9.02 -6.74
N ALA A 201 -17.00 -9.26 -6.54
CA ALA A 201 -16.45 -10.26 -5.64
C ALA A 201 -15.17 -9.74 -5.00
N SER A 202 -14.89 -10.10 -3.75
CA SER A 202 -13.65 -9.81 -3.06
C SER A 202 -12.92 -11.11 -2.79
N ARG A 203 -11.82 -11.30 -3.50
CA ARG A 203 -11.00 -12.53 -3.46
C ARG A 203 -9.52 -12.19 -3.35
N VAL A 204 -8.71 -13.19 -3.08
CA VAL A 204 -7.24 -13.11 -3.12
C VAL A 204 -6.74 -14.11 -4.14
N PHE A 205 -6.06 -13.61 -5.18
CA PHE A 205 -5.29 -14.43 -6.12
C PHE A 205 -3.89 -14.58 -5.56
N HIS A 206 -3.40 -15.80 -5.50
CA HIS A 206 -2.12 -16.13 -4.89
C HIS A 206 -1.24 -16.98 -5.83
N THR A 207 0.03 -16.66 -5.85
CA THR A 207 1.09 -17.48 -6.43
C THR A 207 2.17 -17.72 -5.40
N ALA A 208 2.79 -18.91 -5.41
CA ALA A 208 3.93 -19.26 -4.55
C ALA A 208 5.25 -19.42 -5.34
N ASP A 209 5.21 -19.19 -6.65
CA ASP A 209 6.28 -19.52 -7.60
C ASP A 209 6.54 -18.38 -8.61
N GLN A 210 6.43 -17.14 -8.13
CA GLN A 210 6.65 -15.91 -8.92
C GLN A 210 5.77 -15.83 -10.18
N GLY A 211 4.52 -16.31 -10.07
CA GLY A 211 3.50 -16.15 -11.11
C GLY A 211 3.42 -17.27 -12.13
N LEU A 212 4.11 -18.41 -11.92
CA LEU A 212 4.00 -19.58 -12.81
C LEU A 212 2.66 -20.30 -12.62
N THR A 213 2.21 -20.45 -11.37
CA THR A 213 0.91 -21.05 -11.03
C THR A 213 0.11 -20.14 -10.10
N TRP A 214 -1.22 -20.20 -10.20
CA TRP A 214 -2.13 -19.34 -9.46
C TRP A 214 -3.31 -20.09 -8.87
N GLU A 215 -3.67 -19.69 -7.66
CA GLU A 215 -4.89 -20.12 -6.97
C GLU A 215 -5.69 -18.90 -6.52
N VAL A 216 -6.97 -19.10 -6.14
CA VAL A 216 -7.83 -18.01 -5.69
C VAL A 216 -8.65 -18.43 -4.47
N THR A 217 -8.70 -17.54 -3.46
CA THR A 217 -9.44 -17.75 -2.21
C THR A 217 -10.47 -16.64 -2.01
N ASN A 218 -11.67 -16.99 -1.56
CA ASN A 218 -12.71 -16.02 -1.19
C ASN A 218 -12.34 -15.29 0.11
N THR A 219 -12.72 -14.02 0.21
CA THR A 219 -12.56 -13.25 1.44
C THR A 219 -13.89 -13.01 2.14
N PRO A 220 -13.91 -12.79 3.46
CA PRO A 220 -15.11 -12.45 4.20
C PRO A 220 -15.44 -10.94 4.12
N LEU A 221 -14.69 -10.15 3.34
CA LEU A 221 -14.95 -8.72 3.21
C LEU A 221 -16.26 -8.44 2.50
N ILE A 222 -16.82 -7.25 2.75
CA ILE A 222 -17.96 -6.74 2.01
C ILE A 222 -17.72 -6.75 0.52
N GLN A 223 -18.66 -7.18 -0.27
CA GLN A 223 -18.57 -7.29 -1.73
C GLN A 223 -19.94 -7.15 -2.39
N GLY A 224 -20.01 -7.13 -3.72
CA GLY A 224 -21.24 -7.02 -4.51
C GLY A 224 -21.61 -5.61 -4.92
N GLY A 225 -20.94 -4.58 -4.39
CA GLY A 225 -21.03 -3.20 -4.87
C GLY A 225 -19.81 -2.83 -5.73
N THR A 226 -19.95 -1.89 -6.65
CA THR A 226 -18.87 -1.48 -7.56
C THR A 226 -17.62 -0.95 -6.84
N MET A 227 -17.77 -0.39 -5.64
CA MET A 227 -16.69 0.21 -4.85
C MET A 227 -16.58 -0.42 -3.47
N THR A 228 -16.85 -1.73 -3.36
CA THR A 228 -16.73 -2.51 -2.12
C THR A 228 -15.68 -3.61 -2.23
N GLY A 229 -15.10 -4.04 -1.12
CA GLY A 229 -14.12 -5.13 -1.09
C GLY A 229 -12.77 -4.72 -0.54
N ALA A 230 -11.73 -5.46 -0.92
CA ALA A 230 -10.36 -5.16 -0.52
C ALA A 230 -9.75 -4.04 -1.38
N PHE A 231 -9.09 -3.09 -0.73
CA PHE A 231 -8.34 -2.01 -1.38
C PHE A 231 -6.83 -2.12 -1.15
N ALA A 232 -6.43 -2.81 -0.10
CA ALA A 232 -5.03 -3.06 0.19
C ALA A 232 -4.85 -4.38 0.96
N ILE A 233 -3.72 -5.03 0.69
CA ILE A 233 -3.27 -6.27 1.31
C ILE A 233 -1.78 -6.15 1.66
N ALA A 234 -1.38 -6.67 2.81
CA ALA A 234 0.02 -6.68 3.23
C ALA A 234 0.34 -7.98 3.95
N PHE A 235 1.38 -8.66 3.50
CA PHE A 235 1.96 -9.81 4.18
C PHE A 235 3.28 -9.41 4.84
N LYS A 236 3.51 -9.83 6.07
CA LYS A 236 4.80 -9.63 6.78
C LYS A 236 5.73 -10.82 6.65
N ASN A 237 5.19 -11.97 6.30
CA ASN A 237 5.87 -13.22 5.95
C ASN A 237 4.91 -14.09 5.14
N GLU A 238 5.34 -15.24 4.69
CA GLU A 238 4.55 -16.15 3.83
C GLU A 238 3.25 -16.68 4.46
N LYS A 239 3.05 -16.50 5.77
CA LYS A 239 1.88 -17.01 6.51
C LYS A 239 0.94 -15.92 7.01
N GLU A 240 1.50 -14.80 7.48
CA GLU A 240 0.72 -13.79 8.18
C GLU A 240 0.48 -12.57 7.32
N GLY A 241 -0.79 -12.35 6.99
CA GLY A 241 -1.25 -11.24 6.17
C GLY A 241 -2.47 -10.54 6.75
N ILE A 242 -2.66 -9.30 6.34
CA ILE A 242 -3.80 -8.46 6.69
C ILE A 242 -4.29 -7.74 5.43
N MET A 243 -5.58 -7.56 5.30
CA MET A 243 -6.18 -6.77 4.24
C MET A 243 -7.18 -5.78 4.81
N ILE A 244 -7.28 -4.64 4.14
CA ILE A 244 -8.27 -3.60 4.47
C ILE A 244 -8.94 -3.09 3.19
N GLY A 245 -10.16 -2.64 3.36
CA GLY A 245 -10.95 -2.02 2.31
C GLY A 245 -12.24 -1.47 2.86
N GLY A 246 -13.37 -2.01 2.44
CA GLY A 246 -14.70 -1.64 2.89
C GLY A 246 -15.58 -1.10 1.76
N ASP A 247 -16.32 -0.05 2.05
CA ASP A 247 -17.25 0.61 1.13
C ASP A 247 -16.78 2.06 0.93
N TRP A 248 -16.27 2.37 -0.26
CA TRP A 248 -15.78 3.71 -0.58
C TRP A 248 -16.89 4.77 -0.58
N ASP A 249 -18.12 4.37 -0.94
CA ASP A 249 -19.27 5.26 -0.94
C ASP A 249 -19.80 5.50 0.50
N ASN A 250 -19.49 4.58 1.44
CA ASN A 250 -19.81 4.69 2.85
C ASN A 250 -18.56 4.50 3.73
N GLN A 251 -17.61 5.42 3.67
CA GLN A 251 -16.29 5.31 4.28
C GLN A 251 -16.30 5.17 5.82
N LYS A 252 -17.39 5.45 6.47
CA LYS A 252 -17.54 5.26 7.93
C LYS A 252 -17.90 3.83 8.31
N ARG A 253 -18.38 3.03 7.37
CA ARG A 253 -18.72 1.62 7.61
C ARG A 253 -17.45 0.86 7.99
N ASN A 254 -17.47 0.24 9.16
CA ASN A 254 -16.36 -0.51 9.75
C ASN A 254 -16.72 -1.96 10.08
N VAL A 255 -17.63 -2.54 9.28
CA VAL A 255 -18.06 -3.93 9.34
C VAL A 255 -17.76 -4.59 7.99
N GLY A 256 -17.11 -5.77 8.02
CA GLY A 256 -16.71 -6.48 6.81
C GLY A 256 -15.64 -5.75 6.00
N ASN A 257 -14.76 -4.99 6.64
CA ASN A 257 -13.78 -4.15 5.95
C ASN A 257 -12.32 -4.47 6.27
N LEU A 258 -12.06 -5.40 7.20
CA LEU A 258 -10.73 -5.79 7.61
C LEU A 258 -10.66 -7.29 7.89
N ALA A 259 -9.68 -7.99 7.33
CA ALA A 259 -9.47 -9.41 7.55
C ALA A 259 -7.99 -9.74 7.73
N TYR A 260 -7.72 -10.82 8.45
CA TYR A 260 -6.38 -11.31 8.77
C TYR A 260 -6.28 -12.81 8.44
N THR A 261 -5.10 -13.23 8.02
CA THR A 261 -4.73 -14.63 7.84
C THR A 261 -3.47 -14.98 8.64
N SER A 262 -3.34 -16.24 9.05
CA SER A 262 -2.14 -16.82 9.68
C SER A 262 -1.65 -18.07 8.96
N ASP A 263 -2.20 -18.39 7.80
CA ASP A 263 -1.93 -19.61 7.03
C ASP A 263 -1.62 -19.33 5.53
N GLY A 264 -1.15 -18.12 5.22
CA GLY A 264 -0.76 -17.77 3.85
C GLY A 264 -1.90 -17.31 2.97
N GLY A 265 -3.08 -17.07 3.54
CA GLY A 265 -4.27 -16.65 2.80
C GLY A 265 -5.19 -17.78 2.40
N GLU A 266 -4.95 -19.00 2.90
CA GLU A 266 -5.89 -20.13 2.74
C GLU A 266 -7.21 -19.82 3.45
N ASN A 267 -7.15 -19.23 4.65
CA ASN A 267 -8.31 -18.79 5.42
C ASN A 267 -8.16 -17.33 5.87
N TRP A 268 -9.25 -16.58 5.78
CA TRP A 268 -9.33 -15.19 6.19
C TRP A 268 -10.39 -14.99 7.28
N ILE A 269 -10.04 -14.29 8.35
CA ILE A 269 -10.91 -14.03 9.49
C ILE A 269 -11.12 -12.53 9.63
N LEU A 270 -12.39 -12.09 9.72
CA LEU A 270 -12.73 -10.70 10.00
C LEU A 270 -12.13 -10.24 11.34
N ARG A 271 -11.67 -9.00 11.37
CA ARG A 271 -11.08 -8.36 12.54
C ARG A 271 -11.81 -7.05 12.85
N SER A 272 -11.83 -6.66 14.12
CA SER A 272 -12.30 -5.37 14.63
C SER A 272 -13.72 -4.98 14.16
N GLU A 273 -14.61 -5.95 13.99
CA GLU A 273 -15.98 -5.73 13.51
C GLU A 273 -16.70 -4.65 14.35
N GLY A 274 -17.02 -3.52 13.72
CA GLY A 274 -17.67 -2.39 14.37
C GLY A 274 -16.79 -1.52 15.29
N ALA A 275 -15.51 -1.88 15.47
CA ALA A 275 -14.58 -1.18 16.38
C ALA A 275 -13.28 -0.70 15.68
N GLY A 276 -13.01 -1.17 14.46
CA GLY A 276 -11.84 -0.76 13.68
C GLY A 276 -12.05 0.53 12.89
N PRO A 277 -11.03 0.95 12.12
CA PRO A 277 -11.18 2.04 11.17
C PRO A 277 -12.25 1.67 10.13
N GLY A 278 -12.93 2.66 9.55
CA GLY A 278 -13.75 2.45 8.36
C GLY A 278 -12.88 2.19 7.12
N TYR A 279 -13.37 2.58 5.95
CA TYR A 279 -12.59 2.47 4.71
C TYR A 279 -11.21 3.10 4.84
N ARG A 280 -10.18 2.33 4.44
CA ARG A 280 -8.81 2.81 4.23
C ARG A 280 -8.28 2.27 2.91
N SER A 281 -7.45 3.07 2.23
CA SER A 281 -6.88 2.72 0.92
C SER A 281 -5.55 1.98 1.01
N CYS A 282 -4.89 1.99 2.15
CA CYS A 282 -3.57 1.40 2.35
C CYS A 282 -3.48 0.75 3.73
N ILE A 283 -2.80 -0.39 3.78
CA ILE A 283 -2.39 -1.05 5.03
C ILE A 283 -0.96 -1.53 4.88
N ILE A 284 -0.13 -1.33 5.90
CA ILE A 284 1.27 -1.73 5.91
C ILE A 284 1.67 -2.29 7.28
N TRP A 285 2.57 -3.24 7.28
CA TRP A 285 3.25 -3.68 8.49
C TRP A 285 4.43 -2.75 8.79
N ARG A 286 4.66 -2.48 10.09
CA ARG A 286 5.88 -1.82 10.51
C ARG A 286 7.03 -2.82 10.52
N PRO A 287 8.12 -2.57 9.79
CA PRO A 287 9.30 -3.44 9.79
C PRO A 287 9.86 -3.63 11.21
N ASN A 288 10.40 -4.81 11.49
CA ASN A 288 11.02 -5.19 12.77
C ASN A 288 10.05 -5.19 13.97
N HIS A 289 8.74 -5.10 13.74
CA HIS A 289 7.69 -5.20 14.75
C HIS A 289 6.76 -6.38 14.46
N LYS A 290 6.52 -7.22 15.47
CA LYS A 290 5.81 -8.51 15.28
C LYS A 290 4.34 -8.36 14.88
N SER A 291 3.66 -7.32 15.37
CA SER A 291 2.20 -7.20 15.28
C SER A 291 1.70 -5.78 15.01
N GLU A 292 2.61 -4.85 14.70
CA GLU A 292 2.24 -3.46 14.44
C GLU A 292 1.95 -3.25 12.96
N CYS A 293 0.74 -2.75 12.67
CA CYS A 293 0.33 -2.33 11.33
C CYS A 293 -0.36 -0.97 11.36
N ILE A 294 -0.30 -0.27 10.21
CA ILE A 294 -0.82 1.07 10.03
C ILE A 294 -1.80 1.05 8.86
N ALA A 295 -3.00 1.55 9.10
CA ALA A 295 -4.03 1.78 8.09
C ALA A 295 -4.07 3.27 7.72
N ILE A 296 -4.01 3.58 6.42
CA ILE A 296 -3.89 4.94 5.89
C ILE A 296 -5.00 5.17 4.87
N GLY A 297 -5.63 6.33 4.92
CA GLY A 297 -6.66 6.71 3.96
C GLY A 297 -7.01 8.19 3.99
N SER A 298 -8.00 8.55 3.18
CA SER A 298 -8.51 9.93 3.10
C SER A 298 -9.17 10.42 4.40
N LYS A 299 -9.47 9.51 5.33
CA LYS A 299 -10.12 9.79 6.62
C LYS A 299 -9.19 9.57 7.81
N GLY A 300 -7.88 9.59 7.58
CA GLY A 300 -6.91 9.54 8.65
C GLY A 300 -5.99 8.32 8.62
N ILE A 301 -5.21 8.24 9.68
CA ILE A 301 -4.21 7.22 9.95
C ILE A 301 -4.58 6.53 11.25
N ASP A 302 -4.63 5.21 11.24
CA ASP A 302 -4.90 4.39 12.40
C ASP A 302 -3.79 3.36 12.58
N ARG A 303 -3.54 2.99 13.83
CA ARG A 303 -2.49 2.08 14.25
C ARG A 303 -3.09 0.90 15.01
N SER A 304 -2.58 -0.29 14.74
CA SER A 304 -2.80 -1.48 15.56
C SER A 304 -1.46 -2.06 15.98
N ILE A 305 -1.36 -2.58 17.21
CA ILE A 305 -0.19 -3.26 17.75
C ILE A 305 -0.41 -4.75 18.02
N ASP A 306 -1.54 -5.29 17.58
CA ASP A 306 -2.01 -6.63 17.88
C ASP A 306 -2.62 -7.34 16.66
N ASN A 307 -2.00 -7.17 15.48
CA ASN A 307 -2.41 -7.78 14.21
C ASN A 307 -3.84 -7.36 13.78
N GLY A 308 -4.22 -6.10 14.00
CA GLY A 308 -5.50 -5.57 13.58
C GLY A 308 -6.70 -5.91 14.48
N LEU A 309 -6.46 -6.41 15.70
CA LEU A 309 -7.55 -6.68 16.67
C LEU A 309 -8.09 -5.40 17.29
N ASN A 310 -7.22 -4.51 17.70
CA ASN A 310 -7.58 -3.21 18.28
C ASN A 310 -6.86 -2.08 17.52
N TRP A 311 -7.51 -0.94 17.41
CA TRP A 311 -7.04 0.20 16.65
C TRP A 311 -7.02 1.48 17.49
N GLU A 312 -5.97 2.25 17.32
CA GLU A 312 -5.80 3.61 17.85
C GLU A 312 -5.82 4.59 16.67
N HIS A 313 -6.64 5.62 16.77
CA HIS A 313 -6.63 6.72 15.80
C HIS A 313 -5.41 7.63 16.06
N VAL A 314 -4.57 7.83 15.04
CA VAL A 314 -3.31 8.56 15.16
C VAL A 314 -3.42 9.99 14.64
N SER A 315 -4.09 10.18 13.49
CA SER A 315 -4.20 11.48 12.82
C SER A 315 -5.40 11.52 11.88
N ASP A 316 -6.04 12.68 11.79
CA ASP A 316 -7.08 13.00 10.79
C ASP A 316 -6.51 13.39 9.42
N ASP A 317 -5.19 13.45 9.28
CA ASP A 317 -4.53 13.84 8.03
C ASP A 317 -4.86 12.89 6.89
N SER A 318 -5.30 13.46 5.76
CA SER A 318 -5.66 12.70 4.56
C SER A 318 -4.43 12.35 3.75
N TYR A 319 -4.19 11.05 3.58
CA TYR A 319 -3.21 10.48 2.65
C TYR A 319 -3.83 9.32 1.88
N TYR A 320 -3.19 8.87 0.81
CA TYR A 320 -3.62 7.70 0.04
C TYR A 320 -2.80 6.47 0.35
N THR A 321 -1.51 6.65 0.60
CA THR A 321 -0.53 5.58 0.78
C THR A 321 0.58 5.99 1.74
N GLY A 322 1.30 5.00 2.26
CA GLY A 322 2.51 5.21 3.04
C GLY A 322 3.42 3.98 2.99
N ARG A 323 4.69 4.20 3.27
CA ARG A 323 5.72 3.16 3.40
C ARG A 323 6.69 3.53 4.51
N PHE A 324 7.09 2.54 5.28
CA PHE A 324 8.18 2.70 6.24
C PHE A 324 9.55 2.61 5.56
N THR A 325 10.55 3.27 6.15
CA THR A 325 11.94 2.89 5.95
C THR A 325 12.16 1.45 6.46
N PRO A 326 13.13 0.70 5.90
CA PRO A 326 13.37 -0.71 6.28
C PRO A 326 13.66 -0.94 7.77
N ASP A 327 14.19 0.07 8.46
CA ASP A 327 14.41 0.06 9.91
C ASP A 327 13.13 0.29 10.74
N GLY A 328 12.02 0.69 10.09
CA GLY A 328 10.73 0.96 10.72
C GLY A 328 10.68 2.24 11.56
N THR A 329 11.64 3.16 11.40
CA THR A 329 11.72 4.38 12.21
C THR A 329 11.04 5.59 11.57
N THR A 330 10.99 5.63 10.25
CA THR A 330 10.38 6.73 9.50
C THR A 330 9.23 6.23 8.64
N LEU A 331 8.07 6.86 8.77
CA LEU A 331 6.91 6.64 7.90
C LEU A 331 6.83 7.75 6.86
N TRP A 332 6.93 7.39 5.60
CA TRP A 332 6.65 8.25 4.46
C TRP A 332 5.20 8.10 4.04
N LEU A 333 4.57 9.22 3.71
CA LEU A 333 3.15 9.33 3.37
C LEU A 333 2.99 10.11 2.07
N ALA A 334 2.06 9.69 1.22
CA ALA A 334 1.74 10.41 -0.02
C ALA A 334 0.24 10.57 -0.21
N GLY A 335 -0.17 11.71 -0.78
CA GLY A 335 -1.57 12.08 -0.90
C GLY A 335 -1.83 13.12 -2.00
N HIS A 336 -2.93 13.82 -1.86
CA HIS A 336 -3.30 14.89 -2.79
C HIS A 336 -2.36 16.08 -2.63
N HIS A 337 -1.58 16.37 -3.65
CA HIS A 337 -0.59 17.45 -3.72
C HIS A 337 0.47 17.45 -2.60
N LYS A 338 0.73 16.32 -1.96
CA LYS A 338 1.69 16.29 -0.86
C LYS A 338 2.39 14.95 -0.68
N ILE A 339 3.64 15.05 -0.21
CA ILE A 339 4.41 13.98 0.41
C ILE A 339 4.84 14.46 1.78
N ALA A 340 4.86 13.57 2.74
CA ALA A 340 5.26 13.89 4.09
C ALA A 340 6.06 12.76 4.72
N LYS A 341 6.89 13.06 5.70
CA LYS A 341 7.57 12.09 6.53
C LYS A 341 7.38 12.40 8.01
N THR A 342 7.32 11.35 8.80
CA THR A 342 7.24 11.45 10.27
C THR A 342 8.12 10.39 10.91
N ILE A 343 8.78 10.74 12.01
CA ILE A 343 9.43 9.75 12.86
C ILE A 343 8.33 8.98 13.60
N TRP A 344 8.31 7.68 13.40
CA TRP A 344 7.30 6.86 14.03
C TRP A 344 7.69 6.55 15.46
N PRO A 345 6.80 6.76 16.44
CA PRO A 345 7.14 6.62 17.86
C PRO A 345 7.64 5.20 18.16
N ILE A 346 8.80 5.11 18.79
CA ILE A 346 9.25 3.88 19.43
C ILE A 346 8.38 3.73 20.69
N VAL A 347 7.42 2.80 20.67
CA VAL A 347 6.78 2.37 21.93
C VAL A 347 7.82 1.55 22.66
N SER A 348 8.41 2.11 23.72
CA SER A 348 9.21 1.33 24.65
C SER A 348 8.31 0.22 25.20
N ASP A 349 8.67 -1.02 24.97
CA ASP A 349 8.04 -2.19 25.60
C ASP A 349 8.20 -2.08 27.13
N SER A 350 7.31 -1.33 27.78
CA SER A 350 7.23 -1.26 29.23
C SER A 350 6.45 -2.43 29.81
N LYS A 351 6.81 -3.67 29.41
CA LYS A 351 6.34 -4.91 30.08
C LYS A 351 7.39 -6.00 30.01
N SER A 352 8.54 -5.74 30.65
CA SER A 352 9.47 -6.82 31.01
C SER A 352 10.12 -6.52 32.34
N THR A 353 9.31 -6.44 33.38
CA THR A 353 9.80 -6.62 34.78
C THR A 353 8.62 -6.95 35.68
N ARG A 354 8.19 -8.21 35.63
CA ARG A 354 7.55 -8.89 36.75
C ARG A 354 7.83 -10.37 36.62
N GLU A 355 9.00 -10.74 37.14
CA GLU A 355 9.22 -12.03 37.78
C GLU A 355 10.46 -11.88 38.63
N LYS A 356 10.24 -11.68 39.93
CA LYS A 356 10.97 -12.31 41.05
C LYS A 356 10.11 -12.23 42.29
#